data_11c2869ec63da5f7d7433e686d6e1715
#
_entry.id   11c2869ec63da5f7d7433e686d6e1715
#
_cell.length_a   1.000
_cell.length_b   1.000
_cell.length_c   1.000
_cell.angle_alpha   90.00
_cell.angle_beta   90.00
_cell.angle_gamma   90.00
#
_symmetry.space_group_name_H-M   'P 1'
#
loop_
_entity.id
_entity.type
_entity.pdbx_description
1 polymer ?
#
loop_
_entity_poly.entity_id
_entity_poly.type
_entity_poly.pdbx_seq_one_letter_code
_entity_poly.pdbx_strand_id
1 'polypeptide(L)'
;MIRTFQRHIVRKQMELSESLWQFEPCSGPYGGQRFLMAVPGCWESHPLFADYRGEGIYRKRFQAEGDIQIECKGVSHTAVLVLDGKQIAQHYNAYTPFLVVVKDLAKGEHLLEIKVDNRFHENSALHLPNDYMSYGGISRGV
;
A
#
# COMPACT_ATOMS: atom_id res chain seq x y z
N MET A 1 -4.09 13.40 -31.80
CA MET A 1 -4.00 12.92 -30.40
C MET A 1 -4.25 11.44 -30.38
N ILE A 2 -3.27 10.66 -30.03
CA ILE A 2 -3.41 9.20 -29.86
C ILE A 2 -3.98 8.96 -28.48
N ARG A 3 -5.20 8.50 -28.38
CA ARG A 3 -5.78 8.02 -27.14
C ARG A 3 -5.37 6.57 -26.94
N THR A 4 -4.43 6.34 -26.06
CA THR A 4 -3.93 5.00 -25.78
C THR A 4 -4.93 4.12 -25.04
N PHE A 5 -5.74 4.71 -24.15
CA PHE A 5 -6.80 3.98 -23.44
C PHE A 5 -7.96 4.90 -23.13
N GLN A 6 -9.15 4.44 -23.38
CA GLN A 6 -10.38 5.07 -22.93
C GLN A 6 -10.98 4.21 -21.82
N ARG A 7 -11.03 4.74 -20.59
CA ARG A 7 -11.69 4.03 -19.49
C ARG A 7 -13.17 3.90 -19.77
N HIS A 8 -13.70 2.75 -19.47
CA HIS A 8 -15.12 2.48 -19.68
C HIS A 8 -15.95 3.35 -18.73
N ILE A 9 -16.87 4.14 -19.26
CA ILE A 9 -17.68 5.10 -18.51
C ILE A 9 -18.57 4.45 -17.43
N VAL A 10 -18.86 3.17 -17.54
CA VAL A 10 -19.65 2.42 -16.56
C VAL A 10 -18.86 1.93 -15.36
N ARG A 11 -17.53 2.07 -15.35
CA ARG A 11 -16.73 1.70 -14.20
C ARG A 11 -16.59 2.89 -13.24
N LYS A 12 -17.06 2.72 -12.03
CA LYS A 12 -16.78 3.67 -10.96
C LYS A 12 -15.33 3.50 -10.53
N GLN A 13 -14.66 4.61 -10.29
CA GLN A 13 -13.33 4.66 -9.75
C GLN A 13 -13.32 5.45 -8.45
N MET A 14 -12.60 4.94 -7.46
CA MET A 14 -12.38 5.61 -6.19
C MET A 14 -10.87 5.72 -5.97
N GLU A 15 -10.38 6.93 -5.69
CA GLU A 15 -9.00 7.18 -5.28
C GLU A 15 -8.92 7.08 -3.76
N LEU A 16 -8.13 6.15 -3.23
CA LEU A 16 -7.91 5.99 -1.80
C LEU A 16 -6.69 6.76 -1.30
N SER A 17 -5.77 7.10 -2.21
CA SER A 17 -4.63 7.97 -1.92
C SER A 17 -5.05 9.46 -1.90
N GLU A 18 -4.07 10.36 -1.79
CA GLU A 18 -4.28 11.80 -1.58
C GLU A 18 -5.05 12.10 -0.28
N SER A 19 -4.82 11.27 0.72
CA SER A 19 -5.49 11.33 2.03
C SER A 19 -4.59 10.82 3.13
N LEU A 20 -5.03 10.97 4.37
CA LEU A 20 -4.37 10.38 5.51
C LEU A 20 -4.85 8.95 5.71
N TRP A 21 -3.88 8.05 5.88
CA TRP A 21 -4.10 6.67 6.25
C TRP A 21 -3.62 6.44 7.68
N GLN A 22 -4.21 5.51 8.37
CA GLN A 22 -3.68 5.05 9.64
C GLN A 22 -2.42 4.22 9.40
N PHE A 23 -1.34 4.53 10.12
CA PHE A 23 -0.06 3.83 10.04
C PHE A 23 0.33 3.28 11.40
N GLU A 24 0.82 2.04 11.42
CA GLU A 24 1.30 1.38 12.63
C GLU A 24 2.62 0.69 12.32
N PRO A 25 3.74 1.14 12.90
CA PRO A 25 4.99 0.40 12.82
C PRO A 25 4.89 -0.88 13.67
N CYS A 26 5.43 -1.98 13.14
CA CYS A 26 5.35 -3.28 13.82
C CYS A 26 6.48 -3.50 14.82
N SER A 27 7.51 -2.65 14.81
CA SER A 27 8.67 -2.77 15.70
C SER A 27 9.24 -1.40 16.08
N GLY A 28 10.33 -1.40 16.84
CA GLY A 28 10.99 -0.18 17.28
C GLY A 28 10.27 0.50 18.44
N PRO A 29 10.69 1.74 18.81
CA PRO A 29 10.17 2.44 20.00
C PRO A 29 8.69 2.81 19.89
N TYR A 30 8.16 2.89 18.67
CA TYR A 30 6.76 3.22 18.41
C TYR A 30 5.93 2.02 17.95
N GLY A 31 6.47 0.81 18.06
CA GLY A 31 5.80 -0.42 17.63
C GLY A 31 4.41 -0.58 18.25
N GLY A 32 3.42 -0.85 17.42
CA GLY A 32 2.02 -1.00 17.84
C GLY A 32 1.25 0.30 18.09
N GLN A 33 1.90 1.45 18.01
CA GLN A 33 1.22 2.75 18.11
C GLN A 33 0.69 3.18 16.74
N ARG A 34 -0.40 3.92 16.73
CA ARG A 34 -1.08 4.34 15.51
C ARG A 34 -0.85 5.81 15.23
N PHE A 35 -0.50 6.11 13.99
CA PHE A 35 -0.23 7.45 13.49
C PHE A 35 -1.08 7.73 12.26
N LEU A 36 -1.17 8.99 11.85
CA LEU A 36 -1.71 9.37 10.56
C LEU A 36 -0.55 9.64 9.61
N MET A 37 -0.61 9.03 8.43
CA MET A 37 0.43 9.11 7.41
C MET A 37 -0.18 9.51 6.07
N ALA A 38 0.44 10.46 5.40
CA ALA A 38 0.01 10.85 4.06
C ALA A 38 0.30 9.74 3.04
N VAL A 39 -0.67 9.44 2.21
CA VAL A 39 -0.54 8.53 1.08
C VAL A 39 -0.99 9.28 -0.19
N PRO A 40 -0.17 9.31 -1.26
CA PRO A 40 1.13 8.67 -1.40
C PRO A 40 2.23 9.36 -0.59
N GLY A 41 3.24 8.59 -0.21
CA GLY A 41 4.40 9.09 0.51
C GLY A 41 5.25 7.97 1.11
N CYS A 42 6.43 8.29 1.56
CA CYS A 42 7.27 7.37 2.31
C CYS A 42 7.21 7.71 3.80
N TRP A 43 7.32 6.71 4.66
CA TRP A 43 7.26 6.97 6.10
C TRP A 43 8.47 7.71 6.64
N GLU A 44 9.62 7.67 5.93
CA GLU A 44 10.81 8.43 6.27
C GLU A 44 10.61 9.95 6.19
N SER A 45 9.58 10.41 5.52
CA SER A 45 9.19 11.83 5.54
C SER A 45 8.59 12.28 6.87
N HIS A 46 8.15 11.34 7.69
CA HIS A 46 7.66 11.61 9.03
C HIS A 46 8.84 11.66 10.01
N PRO A 47 8.94 12.68 10.89
CA PRO A 47 10.11 12.86 11.77
C PRO A 47 10.44 11.65 12.66
N LEU A 48 9.43 10.91 13.12
CA LEU A 48 9.63 9.74 13.98
C LEU A 48 10.12 8.50 13.24
N PHE A 49 10.04 8.48 11.92
CA PHE A 49 10.30 7.28 11.10
C PHE A 49 11.41 7.48 10.05
N ALA A 50 12.19 8.56 10.19
CA ALA A 50 13.26 8.91 9.24
C ALA A 50 14.26 7.75 9.00
N ASP A 51 14.55 6.97 10.04
CA ASP A 51 15.47 5.83 9.98
C ASP A 51 14.78 4.48 10.20
N TYR A 52 13.45 4.44 10.12
CA TYR A 52 12.71 3.22 10.40
C TYR A 52 12.94 2.15 9.33
N ARG A 53 13.36 0.96 9.77
CA ARG A 53 13.50 -0.25 8.97
C ARG A 53 12.70 -1.37 9.59
N GLY A 54 11.76 -1.91 8.85
CA GLY A 54 10.88 -2.94 9.36
C GLY A 54 9.55 -3.00 8.61
N GLU A 55 8.58 -3.60 9.25
CA GLU A 55 7.21 -3.65 8.75
C GLU A 55 6.39 -2.50 9.29
N GLY A 56 5.52 -1.98 8.43
CA GLY A 56 4.48 -1.04 8.81
C GLY A 56 3.15 -1.43 8.19
N ILE A 57 2.07 -1.15 8.88
CA ILE A 57 0.72 -1.46 8.40
C ILE A 57 -0.02 -0.16 8.13
N TYR A 58 -0.42 0.04 6.88
CA TYR A 58 -1.32 1.11 6.48
C TYR A 58 -2.75 0.60 6.46
N ARG A 59 -3.69 1.38 7.00
CA ARG A 59 -5.11 1.01 7.03
C ARG A 59 -5.98 2.13 6.47
N LYS A 60 -6.92 1.75 5.62
CA LYS A 60 -7.93 2.63 5.05
C LYS A 60 -9.28 1.93 4.99
N ARG A 61 -10.32 2.64 5.45
CA ARG A 61 -11.70 2.19 5.29
C ARG A 61 -12.31 2.82 4.04
N PHE A 62 -13.11 2.05 3.33
CA PHE A 62 -13.80 2.51 2.13
C PHE A 62 -15.12 1.77 1.94
N GLN A 63 -16.02 2.39 1.17
CA GLN A 63 -17.32 1.79 0.84
C GLN A 63 -17.24 1.13 -0.52
N ALA A 64 -17.67 -0.12 -0.62
CA ALA A 64 -17.71 -0.84 -1.88
C ALA A 64 -18.76 -1.97 -1.87
N GLU A 65 -19.07 -2.49 -3.06
CA GLU A 65 -19.91 -3.67 -3.27
C GLU A 65 -19.60 -4.32 -4.62
N GLY A 66 -19.85 -5.62 -4.72
CA GLY A 66 -19.70 -6.38 -5.96
C GLY A 66 -18.25 -6.69 -6.30
N ASP A 67 -17.97 -6.76 -7.58
CA ASP A 67 -16.62 -7.03 -8.07
C ASP A 67 -15.81 -5.73 -8.10
N ILE A 68 -14.68 -5.73 -7.40
CA ILE A 68 -13.76 -4.59 -7.36
C ILE A 68 -12.37 -4.99 -7.81
N GLN A 69 -11.64 -4.02 -8.31
CA GLN A 69 -10.22 -4.13 -8.60
C GLN A 69 -9.47 -3.09 -7.76
N ILE A 70 -8.50 -3.56 -6.99
CA ILE A 70 -7.60 -2.70 -6.23
C ILE A 70 -6.29 -2.61 -6.99
N GLU A 71 -5.85 -1.40 -7.33
CA GLU A 71 -4.59 -1.14 -7.99
C GLU A 71 -3.67 -0.36 -7.04
N CYS A 72 -2.49 -0.90 -6.77
CA CYS A 72 -1.41 -0.21 -6.07
C CYS A 72 -0.34 0.16 -7.09
N LYS A 73 -0.07 1.45 -7.25
CA LYS A 73 0.86 1.95 -8.28
C LYS A 73 2.33 1.87 -7.86
N GLY A 74 2.60 1.74 -6.58
CA GLY A 74 3.95 1.53 -6.06
C GLY A 74 3.96 1.45 -4.53
N VAL A 75 4.45 0.32 -4.02
CA VAL A 75 4.61 0.07 -2.58
C VAL A 75 6.03 -0.49 -2.35
N SER A 76 6.78 0.11 -1.46
CA SER A 76 8.20 -0.21 -1.31
C SER A 76 8.50 -0.85 0.05
N HIS A 77 9.11 -2.03 0.08
CA HIS A 77 9.54 -2.90 -1.04
C HIS A 77 8.57 -4.04 -1.28
N THR A 78 8.25 -4.77 -0.22
CA THR A 78 7.25 -5.84 -0.24
C THR A 78 5.95 -5.34 0.29
N ALA A 79 4.88 -5.81 -0.31
CA ALA A 79 3.52 -5.48 0.09
C ALA A 79 2.68 -6.75 0.26
N VAL A 80 1.89 -6.77 1.32
CA VAL A 80 0.84 -7.76 1.53
C VAL A 80 -0.47 -7.01 1.71
N LEU A 81 -1.45 -7.28 0.86
CA LEU A 81 -2.79 -6.70 0.95
C LEU A 81 -3.72 -7.62 1.71
N VAL A 82 -4.37 -7.07 2.70
CA VAL A 82 -5.38 -7.76 3.51
C VAL A 82 -6.66 -6.97 3.45
N LEU A 83 -7.74 -7.62 3.02
CA LEU A 83 -9.08 -7.03 2.97
C LEU A 83 -9.98 -7.76 3.96
N ASP A 84 -10.53 -7.01 4.91
CA ASP A 84 -11.41 -7.53 5.97
C ASP A 84 -10.81 -8.75 6.69
N GLY A 85 -9.51 -8.70 6.97
CA GLY A 85 -8.79 -9.78 7.65
C GLY A 85 -8.31 -10.94 6.77
N LYS A 86 -8.61 -10.92 5.47
CA LYS A 86 -8.18 -11.95 4.52
C LYS A 86 -7.09 -11.43 3.59
N GLN A 87 -5.97 -12.14 3.50
CA GLN A 87 -4.93 -11.81 2.53
C GLN A 87 -5.45 -12.03 1.10
N ILE A 88 -5.32 -11.01 0.27
CA ILE A 88 -5.81 -11.01 -1.12
C ILE A 88 -4.71 -10.89 -2.16
N ALA A 89 -3.54 -10.34 -1.78
CA ALA A 89 -2.41 -10.17 -2.69
C ALA A 89 -1.09 -10.07 -1.95
N GLN A 90 -0.01 -10.31 -2.69
CA GLN A 90 1.37 -10.11 -2.25
C GLN A 90 2.21 -9.65 -3.45
N HIS A 91 3.15 -8.71 -3.21
CA HIS A 91 3.98 -8.14 -4.26
C HIS A 91 5.37 -7.79 -3.74
N TYR A 92 6.41 -7.94 -4.58
CA TYR A 92 7.81 -7.85 -4.17
C TYR A 92 8.63 -6.79 -4.89
N ASN A 93 8.00 -5.86 -5.60
CA ASN A 93 8.73 -4.84 -6.35
C ASN A 93 8.22 -3.44 -6.03
N ALA A 94 9.15 -2.57 -5.60
CA ALA A 94 8.85 -1.20 -5.20
C ALA A 94 8.34 -0.31 -6.34
N TYR A 95 8.71 -0.61 -7.57
CA TYR A 95 8.55 0.30 -8.71
C TYR A 95 7.50 -0.13 -9.72
N THR A 96 6.96 -1.32 -9.59
CA THR A 96 5.93 -1.83 -10.50
C THR A 96 4.54 -1.76 -9.89
N PRO A 97 3.55 -1.30 -10.67
CA PRO A 97 2.16 -1.38 -10.24
C PRO A 97 1.70 -2.84 -10.22
N PHE A 98 0.76 -3.11 -9.32
CA PHE A 98 0.08 -4.41 -9.28
C PHE A 98 -1.40 -4.20 -8.97
N LEU A 99 -2.18 -5.18 -9.34
CA LEU A 99 -3.62 -5.14 -9.13
C LEU A 99 -4.14 -6.50 -8.63
N VAL A 100 -5.24 -6.45 -7.91
CA VAL A 100 -5.97 -7.63 -7.44
C VAL A 100 -7.45 -7.44 -7.67
N VAL A 101 -8.12 -8.50 -8.11
CA VAL A 101 -9.57 -8.53 -8.29
C VAL A 101 -10.19 -9.26 -7.10
N VAL A 102 -11.16 -8.63 -6.47
CA VAL A 102 -11.98 -9.21 -5.41
C VAL A 102 -13.41 -9.31 -5.92
N LYS A 103 -13.98 -10.49 -5.87
CA LYS A 103 -15.33 -10.75 -6.37
C LYS A 103 -16.34 -10.84 -5.25
N ASP A 104 -17.58 -10.49 -5.59
CA ASP A 104 -18.76 -10.68 -4.73
C ASP A 104 -18.62 -9.99 -3.36
N LEU A 105 -18.01 -8.82 -3.33
CA LEU A 105 -17.84 -8.05 -2.10
C LEU A 105 -19.21 -7.57 -1.60
N ALA A 106 -19.51 -7.83 -0.33
CA ALA A 106 -20.75 -7.40 0.29
C ALA A 106 -20.83 -5.87 0.33
N LYS A 107 -22.03 -5.33 0.14
CA LYS A 107 -22.25 -3.90 0.25
C LYS A 107 -21.94 -3.40 1.66
N GLY A 108 -21.12 -2.36 1.78
CA GLY A 108 -20.81 -1.73 3.04
C GLY A 108 -19.38 -1.22 3.14
N GLU A 109 -18.98 -0.94 4.37
CA GLU A 109 -17.63 -0.50 4.69
C GLU A 109 -16.67 -1.69 4.77
N HIS A 110 -15.51 -1.53 4.15
CA HIS A 110 -14.43 -2.51 4.14
C HIS A 110 -13.14 -1.90 4.67
N LEU A 111 -12.31 -2.73 5.28
CA LEU A 111 -10.99 -2.35 5.78
C LEU A 111 -9.90 -2.95 4.88
N LEU A 112 -9.17 -2.07 4.20
CA LEU A 112 -7.95 -2.44 3.49
C LEU A 112 -6.75 -2.20 4.39
N GLU A 113 -5.95 -3.23 4.59
CA GLU A 113 -4.65 -3.16 5.24
C GLU A 113 -3.57 -3.48 4.23
N ILE A 114 -2.56 -2.63 4.14
CA ILE A 114 -1.37 -2.85 3.33
C ILE A 114 -0.18 -2.96 4.27
N LYS A 115 0.35 -4.17 4.41
CA LYS A 115 1.56 -4.45 5.18
C LYS A 115 2.76 -4.21 4.28
N VAL A 116 3.65 -3.35 4.70
CA VAL A 116 4.81 -2.91 3.93
C VAL A 116 6.08 -3.22 4.70
N ASP A 117 7.08 -3.79 4.02
CA ASP A 117 8.39 -4.04 4.58
C ASP A 117 9.46 -3.40 3.70
N ASN A 118 10.32 -2.57 4.29
CA ASN A 118 11.41 -1.90 3.57
C ASN A 118 12.79 -2.52 3.85
N ARG A 119 12.84 -3.68 4.51
CA ARG A 119 14.10 -4.39 4.75
C ARG A 119 14.53 -5.17 3.53
N PHE A 120 15.84 -5.37 3.41
CA PHE A 120 16.42 -6.26 2.41
C PHE A 120 16.33 -7.71 2.89
N HIS A 121 15.72 -8.58 2.10
CA HIS A 121 15.63 -10.01 2.36
C HIS A 121 15.42 -10.79 1.05
N GLU A 122 15.50 -12.10 1.11
CA GLU A 122 15.45 -12.96 -0.09
C GLU A 122 14.19 -12.77 -0.95
N ASN A 123 13.08 -12.43 -0.33
CA ASN A 123 11.80 -12.22 -1.01
C ASN A 123 11.55 -10.78 -1.45
N SER A 124 12.52 -9.90 -1.32
CA SER A 124 12.40 -8.51 -1.79
C SER A 124 13.10 -8.34 -3.14
N ALA A 125 12.60 -7.39 -3.93
CA ALA A 125 13.22 -7.04 -5.20
C ALA A 125 14.65 -6.51 -5.04
N LEU A 126 14.96 -5.98 -3.87
CA LEU A 126 16.28 -5.49 -3.48
C LEU A 126 16.76 -6.29 -2.27
N HIS A 127 17.29 -7.47 -2.52
CA HIS A 127 17.78 -8.39 -1.46
C HIS A 127 19.21 -8.10 -1.01
N LEU A 128 19.94 -7.25 -1.75
CA LEU A 128 21.28 -6.78 -1.39
C LEU A 128 21.26 -5.27 -1.11
N PRO A 129 21.96 -4.83 -0.05
CA PRO A 129 22.15 -3.39 0.17
C PRO A 129 22.86 -2.75 -1.02
N ASN A 130 22.43 -1.56 -1.38
CA ASN A 130 23.04 -0.75 -2.41
C ASN A 130 23.27 0.68 -1.89
N ASP A 131 23.89 1.53 -2.71
CA ASP A 131 24.21 2.90 -2.33
C ASP A 131 22.97 3.83 -2.33
N TYR A 132 21.83 3.31 -2.76
CA TYR A 132 20.58 4.08 -2.79
C TYR A 132 19.77 3.88 -1.51
N MET A 133 19.19 4.94 -1.02
CA MET A 133 18.27 4.88 0.10
C MET A 133 16.95 4.23 -0.35
N SER A 134 16.59 3.16 0.32
CA SER A 134 15.35 2.43 0.05
C SER A 134 14.25 2.93 0.97
N TYR A 135 13.38 3.76 0.45
CA TYR A 135 12.25 4.31 1.18
C TYR A 135 11.15 3.28 1.37
N GLY A 136 10.52 3.30 2.54
CA GLY A 136 9.35 2.47 2.83
C GLY A 136 8.04 3.24 2.70
N GLY A 137 6.98 2.54 2.33
CA GLY A 137 5.65 3.11 2.30
C GLY A 137 4.92 2.93 0.97
N ILE A 138 3.78 3.56 0.87
CA ILE A 138 2.95 3.61 -0.34
C ILE A 138 3.38 4.85 -1.13
N SER A 139 4.36 4.67 -1.99
CA SER A 139 5.02 5.77 -2.69
C SER A 139 4.22 6.36 -3.85
N ARG A 140 3.23 5.62 -4.34
CA ARG A 140 2.33 6.03 -5.41
C ARG A 140 0.87 5.73 -5.03
N GLY A 141 -0.08 6.11 -5.87
CA GLY A 141 -1.50 6.02 -5.55
C GLY A 141 -2.07 4.59 -5.38
N VAL A 142 -3.18 4.52 -4.71
CA VAL A 142 -4.02 3.32 -4.55
C VAL A 142 -5.44 3.63 -5.01
#